data_095f7b9b7b884600a6fb38be0d98d761
#
_entry.id   095f7b9b7b884600a6fb38be0d98d761
#
_cell.length_a   1.000
_cell.length_b   1.000
_cell.length_c   1.000
_cell.angle_alpha   90.00
_cell.angle_beta   90.00
_cell.angle_gamma   90.00
#
_symmetry.space_group_name_H-M   'P 1'
#
loop_
_entity.id
_entity.type
_entity.pdbx_description
1 polymer ?
#
loop_
_entity_poly.entity_id
_entity_poly.type
_entity_poly.pdbx_seq_one_letter_code
_entity_poly.pdbx_strand_id
1 'polypeptide(L)'
;MQRVDFMNKEIEKTIGNNIRIVRENKGMTQEMLSTKLQLAGCDMTRSAVAKIEVGQRHLYPDEIILIKEILDTDFDSIFYGIE
;
A
#
# COMPACT_ATOMS: atom_id res chain seq x y z
N MET A 1 14.32 -4.37 -25.02
CA MET A 1 14.21 -3.49 -23.86
C MET A 1 13.26 -4.07 -22.85
N GLN A 2 13.73 -4.24 -21.66
CA GLN A 2 12.96 -4.86 -20.62
C GLN A 2 12.31 -3.81 -19.75
N ARG A 3 11.21 -3.29 -20.21
CA ARG A 3 10.49 -2.25 -19.52
C ARG A 3 10.17 -2.65 -18.09
N VAL A 4 9.85 -3.92 -17.88
CA VAL A 4 9.51 -4.39 -16.55
C VAL A 4 10.65 -4.22 -15.56
N ASP A 5 11.88 -4.10 -16.04
CA ASP A 5 13.01 -3.90 -15.14
C ASP A 5 12.95 -2.56 -14.45
N PHE A 6 12.22 -1.61 -15.02
CA PHE A 6 12.02 -0.32 -14.38
C PHE A 6 10.88 -0.32 -13.41
N MET A 7 9.96 -1.28 -13.54
CA MET A 7 8.93 -1.50 -12.55
C MET A 7 9.58 -2.20 -11.40
N ASN A 8 10.56 -1.54 -10.85
CA ASN A 8 11.49 -2.27 -10.03
C ASN A 8 10.99 -2.38 -8.60
N LYS A 9 11.56 -3.37 -7.95
CA LYS A 9 11.14 -3.71 -6.61
C LYS A 9 11.52 -2.66 -5.60
N GLU A 10 12.49 -1.84 -5.93
CA GLU A 10 12.90 -0.75 -5.05
C GLU A 10 11.76 0.24 -4.86
N ILE A 11 11.11 0.63 -5.96
CA ILE A 11 10.01 1.58 -5.89
C ILE A 11 8.82 0.94 -5.18
N GLU A 12 8.49 -0.29 -5.52
CA GLU A 12 7.37 -0.97 -4.88
C GLU A 12 7.61 -1.15 -3.39
N LYS A 13 8.84 -1.47 -3.03
CA LYS A 13 9.21 -1.64 -1.64
C LYS A 13 9.11 -0.33 -0.88
N THR A 14 9.53 0.76 -1.52
CA THR A 14 9.42 2.09 -0.91
C THR A 14 7.97 2.47 -0.69
N ILE A 15 7.13 2.27 -1.69
CA ILE A 15 5.71 2.59 -1.58
C ILE A 15 5.06 1.72 -0.49
N GLY A 16 5.37 0.43 -0.49
CA GLY A 16 4.83 -0.46 0.53
C GLY A 16 5.23 -0.05 1.93
N ASN A 17 6.49 0.31 2.10
CA ASN A 17 6.97 0.76 3.41
C ASN A 17 6.31 2.06 3.83
N ASN A 18 6.07 2.96 2.88
CA ASN A 18 5.36 4.22 3.18
C ASN A 18 3.94 3.93 3.64
N ILE A 19 3.27 3.00 2.97
CA ILE A 19 1.92 2.60 3.38
C ILE A 19 1.95 2.06 4.81
N ARG A 20 2.93 1.23 5.13
CA ARG A 20 3.05 0.68 6.48
C ARG A 20 3.22 1.79 7.51
N ILE A 21 4.08 2.76 7.23
CA ILE A 21 4.33 3.85 8.16
C ILE A 21 3.07 4.68 8.39
N VAL A 22 2.36 5.02 7.30
CA VAL A 22 1.12 5.78 7.43
C VAL A 22 0.10 4.97 8.24
N ARG A 23 -0.03 3.67 7.92
CA ARG A 23 -0.96 2.80 8.62
C ARG A 23 -0.67 2.77 10.11
N GLU A 24 0.59 2.58 10.47
CA GLU A 24 0.99 2.50 11.88
C GLU A 24 0.77 3.84 12.59
N ASN A 25 1.04 4.94 11.90
CA ASN A 25 0.79 6.26 12.47
C ASN A 25 -0.69 6.51 12.74
N LYS A 26 -1.56 5.84 12.00
CA LYS A 26 -3.01 5.93 12.23
C LYS A 26 -3.50 4.92 13.26
N GLY A 27 -2.59 4.15 13.86
CA GLY A 27 -2.95 3.15 14.85
C GLY A 27 -3.69 1.96 14.26
N MET A 28 -3.46 1.66 12.99
CA MET A 28 -4.20 0.64 12.28
C MET A 28 -3.33 -0.59 12.07
N THR A 29 -3.89 -1.78 12.34
CA THR A 29 -3.19 -3.03 12.07
C THR A 29 -3.36 -3.42 10.60
N GLN A 30 -2.55 -4.38 10.14
CA GLN A 30 -2.72 -4.91 8.79
C GLN A 30 -4.11 -5.52 8.60
N GLU A 31 -4.60 -6.19 9.62
CA GLU A 31 -5.92 -6.80 9.54
C GLU A 31 -7.02 -5.74 9.46
N MET A 32 -6.88 -4.65 10.21
CA MET A 32 -7.84 -3.56 10.14
C MET A 32 -7.88 -2.95 8.74
N LEU A 33 -6.72 -2.74 8.14
CA LEU A 33 -6.67 -2.21 6.78
C LEU A 33 -7.30 -3.19 5.80
N SER A 34 -6.98 -4.47 5.92
CA SER A 34 -7.57 -5.50 5.07
C SER A 34 -9.09 -5.51 5.19
N THR A 35 -9.61 -5.46 6.42
CA THR A 35 -11.05 -5.46 6.64
C THR A 35 -11.71 -4.25 5.97
N LYS A 36 -11.12 -3.07 6.13
CA LYS A 36 -11.68 -1.87 5.52
C LYS A 36 -11.63 -1.93 3.99
N LEU A 37 -10.58 -2.51 3.44
CA LEU A 37 -10.49 -2.70 1.99
C LEU A 37 -11.59 -3.64 1.50
N GLN A 38 -11.81 -4.74 2.20
CA GLN A 38 -12.83 -5.69 1.80
C GLN A 38 -14.22 -5.08 1.88
N LEU A 39 -14.48 -4.30 2.91
CA LEU A 39 -15.77 -3.61 3.05
C LEU A 39 -15.98 -2.60 1.92
N ALA A 40 -14.91 -2.07 1.37
CA ALA A 40 -14.97 -1.14 0.24
C ALA A 40 -15.02 -1.86 -1.10
N GLY A 41 -15.08 -3.19 -1.10
CA GLY A 41 -15.18 -3.96 -2.34
C GLY A 41 -13.85 -4.41 -2.91
N CYS A 42 -12.77 -4.20 -2.19
CA CYS A 42 -11.44 -4.63 -2.64
C CYS A 42 -11.07 -5.90 -1.88
N ASP A 43 -10.96 -7.00 -2.61
CA ASP A 43 -10.73 -8.30 -2.00
C ASP A 43 -9.26 -8.50 -1.69
N MET A 44 -8.78 -7.77 -0.69
CA MET A 44 -7.39 -7.82 -0.28
C MET A 44 -7.30 -8.39 1.12
N THR A 45 -6.63 -9.53 1.24
CA THR A 45 -6.47 -10.21 2.52
C THR A 45 -5.37 -9.56 3.34
N ARG A 46 -5.31 -9.91 4.63
CA ARG A 46 -4.23 -9.45 5.50
C ARG A 46 -2.87 -9.88 4.93
N SER A 47 -2.79 -11.09 4.38
CA SER A 47 -1.56 -11.58 3.78
C SER A 47 -1.14 -10.73 2.59
N ALA A 48 -2.12 -10.30 1.79
CA ALA A 48 -1.85 -9.43 0.63
C ALA A 48 -1.33 -8.07 1.11
N VAL A 49 -1.94 -7.50 2.15
CA VAL A 49 -1.46 -6.24 2.73
C VAL A 49 -0.01 -6.39 3.18
N ALA A 50 0.28 -7.48 3.89
CA ALA A 50 1.63 -7.71 4.39
C ALA A 50 2.64 -7.79 3.24
N LYS A 51 2.27 -8.45 2.14
CA LYS A 51 3.17 -8.59 1.00
C LYS A 51 3.38 -7.26 0.29
N ILE A 52 2.35 -6.44 0.19
CA ILE A 52 2.48 -5.10 -0.37
C ILE A 52 3.47 -4.28 0.44
N GLU A 53 3.39 -4.36 1.75
CA GLU A 53 4.20 -3.53 2.63
C GLU A 53 5.68 -3.87 2.56
N VAL A 54 6.03 -5.08 2.12
CA VAL A 54 7.43 -5.47 1.95
C VAL A 54 7.85 -5.55 0.49
N GLY A 55 6.98 -5.13 -0.43
CA GLY A 55 7.32 -5.08 -1.85
C GLY A 55 7.25 -6.41 -2.57
N GLN A 56 6.52 -7.37 -2.03
CA GLN A 56 6.41 -8.70 -2.64
C GLN A 56 5.13 -8.88 -3.45
N ARG A 57 4.31 -7.86 -3.53
CA ARG A 57 3.08 -7.91 -4.31
C ARG A 57 2.89 -6.57 -4.99
N HIS A 58 2.52 -6.61 -6.26
CA HIS A 58 2.19 -5.39 -7.00
C HIS A 58 1.00 -4.69 -6.39
N LEU A 59 0.99 -3.38 -6.51
CA LEU A 59 -0.10 -2.55 -6.04
C LEU A 59 -0.69 -1.85 -7.25
N TYR A 60 -1.96 -2.12 -7.52
CA TYR A 60 -2.63 -1.58 -8.69
C TYR A 60 -3.18 -0.18 -8.40
N PRO A 61 -3.36 0.65 -9.45
CA PRO A 61 -3.76 2.05 -9.22
C PRO A 61 -5.05 2.21 -8.42
N ASP A 62 -6.05 1.40 -8.69
CA ASP A 62 -7.31 1.48 -7.95
C ASP A 62 -7.12 1.11 -6.48
N GLU A 63 -6.21 0.18 -6.21
CA GLU A 63 -5.90 -0.19 -4.84
C GLU A 63 -5.20 0.94 -4.11
N ILE A 64 -4.30 1.65 -4.81
CA ILE A 64 -3.59 2.78 -4.23
C ILE A 64 -4.58 3.86 -3.82
N ILE A 65 -5.54 4.16 -4.69
CA ILE A 65 -6.55 5.18 -4.40
C ILE A 65 -7.36 4.80 -3.16
N LEU A 66 -7.80 3.55 -3.08
CA LEU A 66 -8.58 3.08 -1.94
C LEU A 66 -7.77 3.14 -0.64
N ILE A 67 -6.53 2.67 -0.69
CA ILE A 67 -5.68 2.69 0.49
C ILE A 67 -5.45 4.12 0.95
N LYS A 68 -5.20 5.03 0.00
CA LYS A 68 -5.03 6.45 0.32
C LYS A 68 -6.26 7.00 1.04
N GLU A 69 -7.45 6.64 0.58
CA GLU A 69 -8.68 7.13 1.18
C GLU A 69 -8.94 6.51 2.55
N ILE A 70 -8.71 5.22 2.67
CA ILE A 70 -8.93 4.51 3.95
C ILE A 70 -7.96 5.03 5.01
N LEU A 71 -6.71 5.27 4.62
CA LEU A 71 -5.71 5.77 5.55
C LEU A 71 -5.82 7.27 5.78
N ASP A 72 -6.70 7.95 5.03
CA ASP A 72 -6.91 9.39 5.14
C ASP A 72 -5.58 10.13 5.04
N THR A 73 -4.86 9.86 3.97
CA THR A 73 -3.57 10.46 3.72
C THR A 73 -3.54 11.03 2.31
N ASP A 74 -2.40 11.53 1.87
CA ASP A 74 -2.25 12.05 0.52
C ASP A 74 -1.33 11.15 -0.30
N PHE A 75 -1.32 11.37 -1.61
CA PHE A 75 -0.50 10.55 -2.51
C PHE A 75 0.99 10.77 -2.27
N ASP A 76 1.39 11.98 -1.91
CA ASP A 76 2.80 12.25 -1.65
C ASP A 76 3.31 11.41 -0.50
N SER A 77 2.53 11.24 0.55
CA SER A 77 2.92 10.39 1.68
C SER A 77 3.10 8.95 1.25
N ILE A 78 2.26 8.48 0.33
CA ILE A 78 2.34 7.10 -0.16
C ILE A 78 3.54 6.93 -1.09
N PHE A 79 3.74 7.86 -2.02
CA PHE A 79 4.78 7.69 -3.03
C PHE A 79 6.15 8.12 -2.57
N TYR A 80 6.24 9.15 -1.73
CA TYR A 80 7.52 9.74 -1.35
C TYR A 80 7.80 9.68 0.14
N GLY A 81 6.81 9.35 0.95
CA GLY A 81 7.00 9.18 2.38
C GLY A 81 6.59 10.40 3.18
N ILE A 82 6.44 10.19 4.48
CA ILE A 82 6.13 11.24 5.45
C ILE A 82 7.43 11.82 5.96
N GLU A 83 7.46 13.14 6.06
CA GLU A 83 8.64 13.80 6.61
C GLU A 83 8.48 14.18 8.04
#